data_06eaef065fe2fb51e9d5fdbdde793453
#
_entry.id   06eaef065fe2fb51e9d5fdbdde793453
#
_cell.length_a   1.000
_cell.length_b   1.000
_cell.length_c   1.000
_cell.angle_alpha   90.00
_cell.angle_beta   90.00
_cell.angle_gamma   90.00
#
_symmetry.space_group_name_H-M   'P 1'
#
loop_
_entity.id
_entity.type
_entity.pdbx_description
1 polymer ?
#
loop_
_entity_poly.entity_id
_entity_poly.type
_entity_poly.pdbx_seq_one_letter_code
_entity_poly.pdbx_strand_id
1 'polypeptide(L)'
;MSYKVEIDQGGRGGRVSYIENQQSLSFDWEFSLDGADIFVPTPEQWDAYCRNNAASWAEGRRQEILERVAEETRRQRARDSHVNIEDRWIHFDF
;
A
#
# COMPACT_ATOMS: atom_id res chain seq x y z
N MET A 1 11.11 -14.21 6.74
CA MET A 1 10.16 -14.08 5.62
C MET A 1 10.52 -12.86 4.80
N SER A 2 10.61 -13.00 3.50
CA SER A 2 10.97 -11.86 2.68
C SER A 2 9.76 -11.38 1.88
N TYR A 3 9.70 -10.08 1.71
CA TYR A 3 8.67 -9.42 0.93
C TYR A 3 9.32 -8.29 0.15
N LYS A 4 8.61 -7.79 -0.85
CA LYS A 4 9.04 -6.56 -1.52
C LYS A 4 7.82 -5.73 -1.90
N VAL A 5 8.08 -4.45 -2.14
CA VAL A 5 7.06 -3.51 -2.58
C VAL A 5 7.54 -2.90 -3.88
N GLU A 6 6.74 -3.05 -4.92
CA GLU A 6 7.03 -2.49 -6.24
C GLU A 6 6.09 -1.34 -6.51
N ILE A 7 6.64 -0.24 -6.99
CA ILE A 7 5.87 0.96 -7.28
C ILE A 7 5.94 1.23 -8.76
N ASP A 8 4.77 1.21 -9.40
CA ASP A 8 4.63 1.54 -10.81
C ASP A 8 3.93 2.89 -10.89
N GLN A 9 4.57 3.86 -11.51
CA GLN A 9 4.05 5.21 -11.55
C GLN A 9 3.89 5.68 -13.00
N GLY A 10 2.68 6.13 -13.33
CA GLY A 10 2.37 6.75 -14.61
C GLY A 10 1.74 8.10 -14.37
N GLY A 11 2.47 9.20 -14.64
CA GLY A 11 1.97 10.53 -14.36
C GLY A 11 1.79 10.77 -12.86
N ARG A 12 0.58 11.16 -12.46
CA ARG A 12 0.28 11.46 -11.06
C ARG A 12 -0.21 10.28 -10.25
N GLY A 13 -0.41 9.15 -10.90
CA GLY A 13 -0.95 7.99 -10.24
C GLY A 13 -0.16 6.76 -10.60
N GLY A 14 -0.59 5.62 -10.09
CA GLY A 14 0.05 4.37 -10.38
C GLY A 14 -0.45 3.28 -9.46
N ARG A 15 0.39 2.28 -9.28
CA ARG A 15 0.04 1.12 -8.50
C ARG A 15 1.20 0.73 -7.59
N VAL A 16 0.87 0.39 -6.36
CA VAL A 16 1.82 -0.13 -5.39
C VAL A 16 1.46 -1.59 -5.15
N SER A 17 2.43 -2.48 -5.33
CA SER A 17 2.21 -3.92 -5.17
C SER A 17 3.03 -4.45 -4.02
N TYR A 18 2.37 -5.15 -3.10
CA TYR A 18 3.02 -5.88 -2.03
C TYR A 18 3.17 -7.33 -2.48
N ILE A 19 4.39 -7.84 -2.46
CA ILE A 19 4.70 -9.17 -2.98
C ILE A 19 5.35 -10.01 -1.90
N GLU A 20 4.80 -11.20 -1.69
CA GLU A 20 5.29 -12.13 -0.68
C GLU A 20 5.05 -13.55 -1.20
N ASN A 21 6.10 -14.39 -1.20
CA ASN A 21 6.00 -15.78 -1.62
C ASN A 21 5.37 -15.95 -3.01
N GLN A 22 5.75 -15.08 -3.95
CA GLN A 22 5.25 -15.11 -5.34
C GLN A 22 3.76 -14.78 -5.46
N GLN A 23 3.18 -14.24 -4.40
CA GLN A 23 1.80 -13.76 -4.39
C GLN A 23 1.82 -12.25 -4.20
N SER A 24 0.84 -11.56 -4.77
CA SER A 24 0.83 -10.10 -4.70
C SER A 24 -0.55 -9.55 -4.38
N LEU A 25 -0.54 -8.37 -3.80
CA LEU A 25 -1.73 -7.59 -3.54
C LEU A 25 -1.41 -6.15 -3.88
N SER A 26 -2.25 -5.50 -4.68
CA SER A 26 -1.94 -4.18 -5.22
C SER A 26 -2.94 -3.14 -4.78
N PHE A 27 -2.47 -1.90 -4.72
CA PHE A 27 -3.28 -0.73 -4.34
C PHE A 27 -3.00 0.39 -5.31
N ASP A 28 -3.99 1.20 -5.59
CA ASP A 28 -3.80 2.40 -6.41
C ASP A 28 -3.17 3.49 -5.55
N TRP A 29 -2.34 4.32 -6.18
CA TRP A 29 -1.80 5.47 -5.49
C TRP A 29 -1.77 6.69 -6.39
N GLU A 30 -1.70 7.84 -5.77
CA GLU A 30 -1.78 9.12 -6.43
C GLU A 30 -0.94 10.11 -5.66
N PHE A 31 -0.22 11.00 -6.36
CA PHE A 31 0.52 11.99 -5.62
C PHE A 31 0.42 13.37 -6.26
N SER A 32 0.65 14.37 -5.44
CA SER A 32 0.56 15.77 -5.78
C SER A 32 1.81 16.48 -5.25
N LEU A 33 1.80 17.80 -5.36
CA LEU A 33 2.92 18.62 -4.87
C LEU A 33 3.12 18.51 -3.36
N ASP A 34 2.06 18.29 -2.62
CA ASP A 34 2.09 18.35 -1.15
C ASP A 34 2.16 16.97 -0.49
N GLY A 35 2.00 15.90 -1.25
CA GLY A 35 2.00 14.59 -0.65
C GLY A 35 1.53 13.51 -1.59
N ALA A 36 1.29 12.34 -1.03
CA ALA A 36 0.82 11.18 -1.79
C ALA A 36 -0.12 10.35 -0.93
N ASP A 37 -1.02 9.63 -1.59
CA ASP A 37 -1.96 8.72 -0.93
C ASP A 37 -1.96 7.38 -1.64
N ILE A 38 -1.86 6.31 -0.88
CA ILE A 38 -2.13 4.96 -1.38
C ILE A 38 -3.52 4.60 -0.89
N PHE A 39 -4.42 4.29 -1.82
CA PHE A 39 -5.80 3.98 -1.48
C PHE A 39 -5.90 2.52 -1.07
N VAL A 40 -6.45 2.29 0.11
CA VAL A 40 -6.49 0.95 0.70
C VAL A 40 -7.91 0.63 1.16
N PRO A 41 -8.27 -0.66 1.24
CA PRO A 41 -9.56 -1.04 1.84
C PRO A 41 -9.60 -0.66 3.32
N THR A 42 -10.78 -0.31 3.81
CA THR A 42 -10.96 -0.07 5.24
C THR A 42 -10.74 -1.36 6.02
N PRO A 43 -10.56 -1.29 7.34
CA PRO A 43 -10.46 -2.50 8.14
C PRO A 43 -11.64 -3.45 7.95
N GLU A 44 -12.84 -2.90 7.81
CA GLU A 44 -14.06 -3.70 7.61
C GLU A 44 -14.11 -4.36 6.23
N GLN A 45 -13.46 -3.76 5.23
CA GLN A 45 -13.50 -4.24 3.86
C GLN A 45 -12.30 -5.12 3.50
N TRP A 46 -11.29 -5.14 4.35
CA TRP A 46 -10.01 -5.75 4.01
C TRP A 46 -10.11 -7.21 3.60
N ASP A 47 -10.77 -8.02 4.42
CA ASP A 47 -10.82 -9.46 4.15
C ASP A 47 -11.58 -9.77 2.86
N ALA A 48 -12.67 -9.05 2.61
CA ALA A 48 -13.42 -9.23 1.36
C ALA A 48 -12.58 -8.80 0.15
N TYR A 49 -11.86 -7.70 0.27
CA TYR A 49 -10.96 -7.24 -0.79
C TYR A 49 -9.91 -8.30 -1.09
N CYS A 50 -9.33 -8.90 -0.07
CA CYS A 50 -8.33 -9.95 -0.25
C CYS A 50 -8.92 -11.16 -0.97
N ARG A 51 -10.08 -11.62 -0.55
CA ARG A 51 -10.75 -12.75 -1.19
C ARG A 51 -11.06 -12.47 -2.65
N ASN A 52 -11.52 -11.26 -2.94
CA ASN A 52 -11.91 -10.88 -4.30
C ASN A 52 -10.72 -10.67 -5.23
N ASN A 53 -9.52 -10.59 -4.68
CA ASN A 53 -8.30 -10.38 -5.44
C ASN A 53 -7.33 -11.57 -5.34
N ALA A 54 -7.86 -12.75 -5.05
CA ALA A 54 -7.09 -13.98 -4.94
C ALA A 54 -5.95 -13.87 -3.92
N ALA A 55 -6.20 -13.17 -2.82
CA ALA A 55 -5.20 -12.90 -1.80
C ALA A 55 -5.68 -13.34 -0.41
N SER A 56 -6.31 -14.50 -0.32
CA SER A 56 -6.79 -15.02 0.96
C SER A 56 -5.67 -15.16 1.99
N TRP A 57 -4.43 -15.30 1.53
CA TRP A 57 -3.26 -15.35 2.40
C TRP A 57 -3.06 -14.06 3.20
N ALA A 58 -3.63 -12.96 2.74
CA ALA A 58 -3.49 -11.65 3.37
C ALA A 58 -4.64 -11.31 4.33
N GLU A 59 -5.67 -12.15 4.43
CA GLU A 59 -6.78 -11.87 5.34
C GLU A 59 -6.28 -11.82 6.77
N GLY A 60 -6.79 -10.85 7.52
CA GLY A 60 -6.39 -10.63 8.90
C GLY A 60 -5.03 -9.97 9.07
N ARG A 61 -4.34 -9.63 7.99
CA ARG A 61 -3.00 -9.08 8.04
C ARG A 61 -2.90 -7.63 7.58
N ARG A 62 -4.00 -6.90 7.64
CA ARG A 62 -4.04 -5.53 7.12
C ARG A 62 -2.96 -4.64 7.72
N GLN A 63 -2.88 -4.58 9.04
CA GLN A 63 -1.94 -3.68 9.70
C GLN A 63 -0.50 -4.04 9.35
N GLU A 64 -0.16 -5.31 9.40
CA GLU A 64 1.17 -5.79 9.06
C GLU A 64 1.57 -5.40 7.64
N ILE A 65 0.68 -5.70 6.68
CA ILE A 65 0.96 -5.45 5.27
C ILE A 65 1.04 -3.95 4.98
N LEU A 66 0.10 -3.17 5.52
CA LEU A 66 0.11 -1.72 5.26
C LEU A 66 1.30 -1.02 5.91
N GLU A 67 1.78 -1.50 7.05
CA GLU A 67 3.01 -0.94 7.64
C GLU A 67 4.22 -1.21 6.75
N ARG A 68 4.31 -2.40 6.17
CA ARG A 68 5.40 -2.74 5.24
C ARG A 68 5.32 -1.92 3.96
N VAL A 69 4.11 -1.79 3.41
CA VAL A 69 3.90 -0.97 2.21
C VAL A 69 4.27 0.48 2.49
N ALA A 70 3.83 1.02 3.61
CA ALA A 70 4.11 2.41 3.98
C ALA A 70 5.61 2.65 4.12
N GLU A 71 6.32 1.80 4.82
CA GLU A 71 7.75 1.99 5.06
C GLU A 71 8.55 1.87 3.76
N GLU A 72 8.25 0.88 2.93
CA GLU A 72 8.97 0.71 1.68
C GLU A 72 8.68 1.82 0.68
N THR A 73 7.42 2.27 0.60
CA THR A 73 7.05 3.39 -0.27
C THR A 73 7.75 4.65 0.19
N ARG A 74 7.76 4.91 1.51
CA ARG A 74 8.46 6.07 2.05
C ARG A 74 9.93 6.04 1.68
N ARG A 75 10.57 4.89 1.85
CA ARG A 75 12.00 4.72 1.57
C ARG A 75 12.32 4.93 0.08
N GLN A 76 11.46 4.46 -0.79
CA GLN A 76 11.69 4.52 -2.24
C GLN A 76 11.31 5.85 -2.86
N ARG A 77 10.28 6.52 -2.35
CA ARG A 77 9.66 7.66 -3.04
C ARG A 77 9.47 8.91 -2.18
N ALA A 78 9.52 8.79 -0.87
CA ALA A 78 9.10 9.89 0.01
C ALA A 78 9.89 9.90 1.31
N ARG A 79 11.20 9.87 1.21
CA ARG A 79 12.12 9.66 2.34
C ARG A 79 11.87 10.55 3.55
N ASP A 80 11.57 11.81 3.31
CA ASP A 80 11.45 12.79 4.38
C ASP A 80 10.00 13.06 4.76
N SER A 81 9.08 12.24 4.29
CA SER A 81 7.67 12.45 4.57
C SER A 81 7.25 11.89 5.92
N HIS A 82 6.19 12.48 6.46
CA HIS A 82 5.44 11.87 7.55
C HIS A 82 4.43 10.89 6.94
N VAL A 83 4.24 9.74 7.56
CA VAL A 83 3.35 8.70 7.04
C VAL A 83 2.29 8.39 8.08
N ASN A 84 1.04 8.41 7.65
CA ASN A 84 -0.10 8.01 8.47
C ASN A 84 -0.89 6.91 7.76
N ILE A 85 -1.16 5.81 8.44
CA ILE A 85 -2.03 4.76 7.93
C ILE A 85 -3.42 5.03 8.49
N GLU A 86 -4.36 5.33 7.59
CA GLU A 86 -5.72 5.67 7.96
C GLU A 86 -6.68 4.62 7.39
N ASP A 87 -7.98 4.80 7.63
CA ASP A 87 -8.95 3.77 7.23
C ASP A 87 -8.98 3.53 5.73
N ARG A 88 -8.83 4.59 4.93
CA ARG A 88 -8.99 4.49 3.47
C ARG A 88 -7.71 4.72 2.68
N TRP A 89 -6.64 5.16 3.34
CA TRP A 89 -5.40 5.45 2.63
C TRP A 89 -4.21 5.44 3.56
N ILE A 90 -3.06 5.28 2.95
CA ILE A 90 -1.78 5.58 3.60
C ILE A 90 -1.38 6.95 3.07
N HIS A 91 -1.29 7.94 3.94
CA HIS A 91 -1.00 9.31 3.55
C HIS A 91 0.47 9.64 3.82
N PHE A 92 1.11 10.23 2.81
CA PHE A 92 2.48 10.71 2.91
C PHE A 92 2.43 12.23 2.81
N ASP A 93 2.90 12.90 3.84
CA ASP A 93 2.88 14.36 3.93
C ASP A 93 4.32 14.84 3.71
N PHE A 94 4.54 15.50 2.59
CA PHE A 94 5.87 15.97 2.19
C PHE A 94 6.32 17.20 2.95
#